data_5920da436da3ede5cb33c934fdc50677
#
_entry.id   5920da436da3ede5cb33c934fdc50677
#
_cell.length_a   1.000
_cell.length_b   1.000
_cell.length_c   1.000
_cell.angle_alpha   90.00
_cell.angle_beta   90.00
_cell.angle_gamma   90.00
#
_symmetry.space_group_name_H-M   'P 1'
#
loop_
_entity.id
_entity.type
_entity.pdbx_description
1 polymer ?
#
loop_
_entity_poly.entity_id
_entity_poly.type
_entity_poly.pdbx_seq_one_letter_code
_entity_poly.pdbx_strand_id
1 'polypeptide(L)'
;RCMKQNSQVVPSFKWLIAIAAIAFFALSIYGGPAFAHAKLVKSDPPNRATLNVAPKQIQLWFNEEIEGSFASISLHDADGKSVTDTSPETVPDDLKTVVLPLPEIAPGRYTVNFRVLSKDGHVVESDYSFTLKDAE
;
A
#
# COMPACT_ATOMS: atom_id res chain seq x y z
N ARG A 1 -71.68 -0.28 36.00
CA ARG A 1 -70.58 -1.12 35.56
C ARG A 1 -69.56 -0.25 34.87
N CYS A 2 -68.47 0.04 35.51
CA CYS A 2 -67.33 0.70 34.84
C CYS A 2 -66.61 -0.28 33.94
N MET A 3 -66.70 -0.08 32.65
CA MET A 3 -65.80 -0.75 31.71
C MET A 3 -64.42 -0.07 31.77
N LYS A 4 -63.41 -0.78 32.22
CA LYS A 4 -62.04 -0.36 32.06
C LYS A 4 -61.69 -0.43 30.57
N GLN A 5 -61.64 0.72 29.92
CA GLN A 5 -61.03 0.80 28.62
C GLN A 5 -59.52 0.60 28.79
N ASN A 6 -59.05 -0.52 28.33
CA ASN A 6 -57.63 -0.79 28.22
C ASN A 6 -57.14 -0.03 27.00
N SER A 7 -56.66 1.20 27.24
CA SER A 7 -56.05 1.97 26.16
C SER A 7 -54.72 1.35 25.83
N GLN A 8 -54.69 0.50 24.85
CA GLN A 8 -53.47 0.03 24.21
C GLN A 8 -52.77 1.22 23.59
N VAL A 9 -51.68 1.66 24.23
CA VAL A 9 -50.85 2.71 23.64
C VAL A 9 -50.02 2.08 22.50
N VAL A 10 -50.57 2.12 21.31
CA VAL A 10 -49.80 1.79 20.09
C VAL A 10 -48.86 2.95 19.79
N PRO A 11 -47.56 2.71 19.71
CA PRO A 11 -46.65 3.76 19.35
C PRO A 11 -47.02 4.28 17.95
N SER A 12 -47.21 5.58 17.84
CA SER A 12 -47.58 6.16 16.56
C SER A 12 -46.46 5.89 15.54
N PHE A 13 -46.87 5.66 14.29
CA PHE A 13 -45.95 5.38 13.17
C PHE A 13 -44.80 6.41 13.04
N LYS A 14 -45.04 7.62 13.50
CA LYS A 14 -44.03 8.70 13.55
C LYS A 14 -42.84 8.37 14.49
N TRP A 15 -43.11 7.69 15.60
CA TRP A 15 -42.08 7.28 16.56
C TRP A 15 -41.23 6.15 15.99
N LEU A 16 -41.80 5.22 15.25
CA LEU A 16 -41.08 4.14 14.58
C LEU A 16 -40.12 4.67 13.52
N ILE A 17 -40.55 5.68 12.75
CA ILE A 17 -39.71 6.36 11.77
C ILE A 17 -38.55 7.09 12.45
N ALA A 18 -38.80 7.77 13.57
CA ALA A 18 -37.78 8.47 14.34
C ALA A 18 -36.72 7.52 14.89
N ILE A 19 -37.14 6.37 15.43
CA ILE A 19 -36.21 5.34 15.96
C ILE A 19 -35.40 4.74 14.81
N ALA A 20 -36.00 4.44 13.66
CA ALA A 20 -35.33 3.93 12.49
C ALA A 20 -34.29 4.94 11.94
N ALA A 21 -34.61 6.23 11.92
CA ALA A 21 -33.71 7.28 11.49
C ALA A 21 -32.49 7.43 12.44
N ILE A 22 -32.72 7.36 13.73
CA ILE A 22 -31.67 7.42 14.75
C ILE A 22 -30.76 6.18 14.66
N ALA A 23 -31.31 5.00 14.45
CA ALA A 23 -30.55 3.76 14.29
C ALA A 23 -29.71 3.80 13.00
N PHE A 24 -30.24 4.35 11.91
CA PHE A 24 -29.52 4.49 10.65
C PHE A 24 -28.39 5.52 10.76
N PHE A 25 -28.61 6.62 11.48
CA PHE A 25 -27.59 7.65 11.72
C PHE A 25 -26.49 7.13 12.66
N ALA A 26 -26.85 6.34 13.68
CA ALA A 26 -25.88 5.72 14.60
C ALA A 26 -24.97 4.70 13.89
N LEU A 27 -25.49 3.97 12.89
CA LEU A 27 -24.70 3.02 12.12
C LEU A 27 -23.68 3.71 11.22
N SER A 28 -23.94 4.97 10.83
CA SER A 28 -23.03 5.76 9.98
C SER A 28 -21.78 6.25 10.73
N ILE A 29 -21.79 6.25 12.06
CA ILE A 29 -20.68 6.73 12.89
C ILE A 29 -19.63 5.64 13.13
N TYR A 30 -19.96 4.37 12.86
CA TYR A 30 -19.03 3.24 12.99
C TYR A 30 -18.19 2.96 11.73
N GLY A 31 -18.22 3.87 10.76
CA GLY A 31 -17.22 3.88 9.70
C GLY A 31 -15.87 4.27 10.32
N GLY A 32 -15.16 3.30 10.93
CA GLY A 32 -13.77 3.50 11.35
C GLY A 32 -12.94 3.95 10.15
N PRO A 33 -11.86 4.71 10.36
CA PRO A 33 -10.98 5.08 9.26
C PRO A 33 -10.51 3.81 8.57
N ALA A 34 -10.88 3.65 7.32
CA ALA A 34 -10.29 2.64 6.46
C ALA A 34 -8.84 3.06 6.25
N PHE A 35 -7.94 2.57 7.07
CA PHE A 35 -6.51 2.76 6.88
C PHE A 35 -6.12 1.97 5.62
N ALA A 36 -6.11 2.66 4.49
CA ALA A 36 -5.51 2.14 3.29
C ALA A 36 -3.99 2.25 3.47
N HIS A 37 -3.37 1.19 3.99
CA HIS A 37 -1.91 1.12 4.05
C HIS A 37 -1.35 1.10 2.63
N ALA A 38 -0.30 1.89 2.38
CA ALA A 38 0.43 1.78 1.14
C ALA A 38 0.93 0.34 0.98
N LYS A 39 0.77 -0.20 -0.20
CA LYS A 39 1.14 -1.57 -0.52
C LYS A 39 1.85 -1.60 -1.86
N LEU A 40 2.91 -2.38 -1.94
CA LEU A 40 3.57 -2.67 -3.22
C LEU A 40 2.62 -3.51 -4.07
N VAL A 41 2.26 -2.99 -5.24
CA VAL A 41 1.35 -3.65 -6.19
C VAL A 41 2.12 -4.43 -7.23
N LYS A 42 3.25 -3.86 -7.70
CA LYS A 42 4.07 -4.43 -8.77
C LYS A 42 5.52 -4.00 -8.59
N SER A 43 6.45 -4.83 -9.00
CA SER A 43 7.88 -4.51 -9.05
C SER A 43 8.48 -4.95 -10.39
N ASP A 44 9.50 -4.22 -10.83
CA ASP A 44 10.33 -4.58 -11.97
C ASP A 44 11.80 -4.35 -11.58
N PRO A 45 12.64 -5.38 -11.49
CA PRO A 45 12.34 -6.81 -11.71
C PRO A 45 11.29 -7.38 -10.75
N PRO A 46 10.48 -8.38 -11.20
CA PRO A 46 9.52 -9.04 -10.30
C PRO A 46 10.20 -9.85 -9.20
N ASN A 47 9.49 -10.06 -8.09
CA ASN A 47 9.97 -10.91 -7.02
C ASN A 47 10.23 -12.35 -7.52
N ARG A 48 11.37 -12.89 -7.16
CA ARG A 48 11.85 -14.24 -7.55
C ARG A 48 12.06 -14.42 -9.04
N ALA A 49 12.14 -13.34 -9.80
CA ALA A 49 12.43 -13.42 -11.23
C ALA A 49 13.85 -13.92 -11.48
N THR A 50 14.00 -14.62 -12.60
CA THR A 50 15.30 -14.98 -13.15
C THR A 50 15.47 -14.24 -14.47
N LEU A 51 16.46 -13.37 -14.53
CA LEU A 51 16.70 -12.46 -15.66
C LEU A 51 17.89 -12.96 -16.49
N ASN A 52 17.80 -12.81 -17.80
CA ASN A 52 18.90 -13.07 -18.73
C ASN A 52 19.63 -11.78 -19.14
N VAL A 53 19.03 -10.63 -18.83
CA VAL A 53 19.58 -9.30 -19.13
C VAL A 53 19.55 -8.50 -17.85
N ALA A 54 20.65 -7.79 -17.55
CA ALA A 54 20.75 -6.94 -16.39
C ALA A 54 19.69 -5.82 -16.44
N PRO A 55 18.92 -5.60 -15.37
CA PRO A 55 17.97 -4.50 -15.32
C PRO A 55 18.73 -3.17 -15.24
N LYS A 56 18.20 -2.14 -15.90
CA LYS A 56 18.78 -0.80 -15.88
C LYS A 56 18.27 0.05 -14.73
N GLN A 57 17.17 -0.38 -14.12
CA GLN A 57 16.53 0.32 -13.02
C GLN A 57 15.66 -0.65 -12.21
N ILE A 58 15.37 -0.25 -10.99
CA ILE A 58 14.32 -0.87 -10.17
C ILE A 58 13.12 0.06 -10.22
N GLN A 59 11.95 -0.49 -10.48
CA GLN A 59 10.71 0.27 -10.50
C GLN A 59 9.68 -0.39 -9.60
N LEU A 60 9.11 0.38 -8.69
CA LEU A 60 8.13 -0.08 -7.71
C LEU A 60 6.84 0.70 -7.88
N TRP A 61 5.72 -0.01 -7.95
CA TRP A 61 4.38 0.58 -8.04
C TRP A 61 3.61 0.30 -6.76
N PHE A 62 3.07 1.38 -6.19
CA PHE A 62 2.28 1.32 -4.96
C PHE A 62 0.81 1.67 -5.24
N ASN A 63 -0.09 1.28 -4.34
CA ASN A 63 -1.51 1.64 -4.41
C ASN A 63 -1.81 3.06 -3.93
N GLU A 64 -0.85 3.72 -3.26
CA GLU A 64 -0.94 5.06 -2.70
C GLU A 64 0.20 5.93 -3.22
N GLU A 65 0.00 7.26 -3.22
CA GLU A 65 1.07 8.20 -3.54
C GLU A 65 2.17 8.15 -2.49
N ILE A 66 3.41 8.24 -2.94
CA ILE A 66 4.63 8.15 -2.12
C ILE A 66 5.30 9.51 -2.00
N GLU A 67 5.76 9.84 -0.79
CA GLU A 67 6.63 10.99 -0.55
C GLU A 67 8.04 10.68 -1.05
N GLY A 68 8.37 11.19 -2.24
CA GLY A 68 9.63 10.87 -2.92
C GLY A 68 10.88 11.20 -2.12
N SER A 69 10.85 12.29 -1.34
CA SER A 69 11.98 12.71 -0.50
C SER A 69 12.30 11.75 0.63
N PHE A 70 11.37 10.88 1.01
CA PHE A 70 11.55 9.87 2.05
C PHE A 70 11.65 8.45 1.50
N ALA A 71 11.60 8.28 0.18
CA ALA A 71 11.75 6.97 -0.44
C ALA A 71 13.21 6.51 -0.37
N SER A 72 13.40 5.24 -0.04
CA SER A 72 14.70 4.58 -0.01
C SER A 72 14.59 3.23 -0.70
N ILE A 73 15.47 2.98 -1.66
CA ILE A 73 15.62 1.68 -2.31
C ILE A 73 17.12 1.37 -2.34
N SER A 74 17.49 0.17 -1.94
CA SER A 74 18.86 -0.32 -2.05
C SER A 74 18.88 -1.71 -2.65
N LEU A 75 19.91 -1.99 -3.42
CA LEU A 75 20.15 -3.30 -4.01
C LEU A 75 21.40 -3.91 -3.35
N HIS A 76 21.25 -5.12 -2.83
CA HIS A 76 22.35 -5.86 -2.21
C HIS A 76 22.66 -7.13 -3.00
N ASP A 77 23.93 -7.44 -3.14
CA ASP A 77 24.38 -8.69 -3.76
C ASP A 77 24.24 -9.89 -2.81
N ALA A 78 24.67 -11.07 -3.26
CA ALA A 78 24.58 -12.31 -2.47
C ALA A 78 25.42 -12.26 -1.18
N ASP A 79 26.44 -11.39 -1.12
CA ASP A 79 27.29 -11.20 0.06
C ASP A 79 26.75 -10.13 1.01
N GLY A 80 25.59 -9.54 0.68
CA GLY A 80 24.96 -8.49 1.47
C GLY A 80 25.54 -7.10 1.24
N LYS A 81 26.41 -6.92 0.24
CA LYS A 81 27.01 -5.65 -0.08
C LYS A 81 26.08 -4.80 -0.93
N SER A 82 25.92 -3.54 -0.57
CA SER A 82 25.14 -2.59 -1.38
C SER A 82 25.86 -2.29 -2.70
N VAL A 83 25.13 -2.39 -3.80
CA VAL A 83 25.63 -2.08 -5.15
C VAL A 83 25.06 -0.78 -5.69
N THR A 84 24.27 -0.07 -4.90
CA THR A 84 23.64 1.21 -5.27
C THR A 84 24.12 2.33 -4.35
N ASP A 85 24.33 3.50 -4.93
CA ASP A 85 24.80 4.69 -4.22
C ASP A 85 23.94 5.93 -4.53
N THR A 86 22.84 5.74 -5.27
CA THR A 86 21.92 6.79 -5.68
C THR A 86 20.60 6.70 -4.92
N SER A 87 19.88 7.82 -4.86
CA SER A 87 18.55 7.87 -4.25
C SER A 87 17.47 7.61 -5.30
N PRO A 88 16.39 6.92 -4.92
CA PRO A 88 15.25 6.75 -5.81
C PRO A 88 14.46 8.05 -5.95
N GLU A 89 13.70 8.14 -7.03
CA GLU A 89 12.82 9.25 -7.33
C GLU A 89 11.42 8.77 -7.68
N THR A 90 10.41 9.56 -7.36
CA THR A 90 9.07 9.33 -7.87
C THR A 90 8.97 9.81 -9.31
N VAL A 91 8.13 9.15 -10.10
CA VAL A 91 7.84 9.59 -11.47
C VAL A 91 6.96 10.85 -11.39
N PRO A 92 7.32 11.97 -12.06
CA PRO A 92 6.58 13.23 -11.92
C PRO A 92 5.09 13.14 -12.25
N ASP A 93 4.71 12.32 -13.22
CA ASP A 93 3.32 12.13 -13.64
C ASP A 93 2.62 11.00 -12.91
N ASP A 94 3.32 10.26 -12.06
CA ASP A 94 2.78 9.13 -11.30
C ASP A 94 3.50 8.98 -9.96
N LEU A 95 3.03 9.68 -8.95
CA LEU A 95 3.61 9.67 -7.61
C LEU A 95 3.46 8.33 -6.87
N LYS A 96 2.74 7.37 -7.45
CA LYS A 96 2.63 5.99 -6.93
C LYS A 96 3.78 5.11 -7.41
N THR A 97 4.60 5.60 -8.32
CA THR A 97 5.72 4.87 -8.89
C THR A 97 7.05 5.46 -8.43
N VAL A 98 7.94 4.59 -7.93
CA VAL A 98 9.28 4.96 -7.48
C VAL A 98 10.30 4.22 -8.34
N VAL A 99 11.32 4.92 -8.80
CA VAL A 99 12.36 4.40 -9.71
C VAL A 99 13.73 4.63 -9.10
N LEU A 100 14.58 3.61 -9.16
CA LEU A 100 16.00 3.69 -8.82
C LEU A 100 16.82 3.27 -10.04
N PRO A 101 17.57 4.16 -10.67
CA PRO A 101 18.52 3.78 -11.71
C PRO A 101 19.62 2.88 -11.13
N LEU A 102 20.01 1.86 -11.88
CA LEU A 102 21.03 0.91 -11.48
C LEU A 102 22.32 1.11 -12.29
N PRO A 103 23.50 0.91 -11.64
CA PRO A 103 24.75 0.74 -12.39
C PRO A 103 24.73 -0.63 -13.08
N GLU A 104 25.78 -0.92 -13.86
CA GLU A 104 25.99 -2.28 -14.35
C GLU A 104 26.20 -3.23 -13.17
N ILE A 105 25.48 -4.34 -13.19
CA ILE A 105 25.57 -5.37 -12.17
C ILE A 105 25.99 -6.70 -12.79
N ALA A 106 26.79 -7.46 -12.05
CA ALA A 106 27.26 -8.78 -12.44
C ALA A 106 26.14 -9.84 -12.24
N PRO A 107 26.22 -10.98 -12.95
CA PRO A 107 25.33 -12.09 -12.65
C PRO A 107 25.40 -12.52 -11.19
N GLY A 108 24.28 -12.90 -10.63
CA GLY A 108 24.15 -13.32 -9.24
C GLY A 108 22.76 -13.11 -8.69
N ARG A 109 22.60 -13.42 -7.42
CA ARG A 109 21.35 -13.18 -6.70
C ARG A 109 21.41 -11.83 -6.00
N TYR A 110 20.34 -11.07 -6.15
CA TYR A 110 20.20 -9.73 -5.56
C TYR A 110 18.97 -9.61 -4.70
N THR A 111 19.07 -8.80 -3.66
CA THR A 111 17.96 -8.44 -2.77
C THR A 111 17.70 -6.96 -2.88
N VAL A 112 16.45 -6.60 -3.16
CA VAL A 112 15.96 -5.22 -3.17
C VAL A 112 15.34 -4.94 -1.83
N ASN A 113 15.87 -3.96 -1.11
CA ASN A 113 15.25 -3.46 0.12
C ASN A 113 14.65 -2.09 -0.16
N PHE A 114 13.44 -1.86 0.29
CA PHE A 114 12.82 -0.56 0.13
C PHE A 114 12.08 -0.11 1.39
N ARG A 115 12.09 1.19 1.59
CA ARG A 115 11.34 1.86 2.63
C ARG A 115 10.73 3.12 2.05
N VAL A 116 9.43 3.24 2.11
CA VAL A 116 8.69 4.37 1.55
C VAL A 116 7.72 4.93 2.58
N LEU A 117 7.44 6.23 2.46
CA LEU A 117 6.43 6.92 3.24
C LEU A 117 5.29 7.29 2.28
N SER A 118 4.09 6.84 2.59
CA SER A 118 2.91 7.24 1.82
C SER A 118 2.44 8.64 2.23
N LYS A 119 1.71 9.31 1.35
CA LYS A 119 1.16 10.64 1.60
C LYS A 119 0.25 10.71 2.84
N ASP A 120 -0.35 9.61 3.22
CA ASP A 120 -1.19 9.49 4.43
C ASP A 120 -0.38 9.29 5.72
N GLY A 121 0.96 9.25 5.65
CA GLY A 121 1.85 9.17 6.81
C GLY A 121 2.23 7.76 7.25
N HIS A 122 1.94 6.72 6.46
CA HIS A 122 2.31 5.35 6.78
C HIS A 122 3.64 4.95 6.14
N VAL A 123 4.50 4.30 6.92
CA VAL A 123 5.76 3.73 6.45
C VAL A 123 5.54 2.30 5.99
N VAL A 124 6.03 1.97 4.80
CA VAL A 124 6.07 0.61 4.25
C VAL A 124 7.53 0.23 4.04
N GLU A 125 7.95 -0.86 4.64
CA GLU A 125 9.30 -1.39 4.54
C GLU A 125 9.22 -2.88 4.22
N SER A 126 9.95 -3.31 3.19
CA SER A 126 9.99 -4.72 2.80
C SER A 126 11.18 -4.98 1.89
N ASP A 127 11.36 -6.23 1.52
CA ASP A 127 12.38 -6.67 0.59
C ASP A 127 11.84 -7.75 -0.36
N TYR A 128 12.54 -7.92 -1.47
CA TYR A 128 12.32 -9.02 -2.39
C TYR A 128 13.63 -9.35 -3.13
N SER A 129 13.69 -10.47 -3.81
CA SER A 129 14.90 -10.90 -4.50
C SER A 129 14.65 -11.28 -5.95
N PHE A 130 15.69 -11.15 -6.75
CA PHE A 130 15.75 -11.66 -8.13
C PHE A 130 17.13 -12.24 -8.40
N THR A 131 17.26 -12.98 -9.49
CA THR A 131 18.53 -13.57 -9.94
C THR A 131 18.84 -13.11 -11.36
N LEU A 132 20.04 -12.64 -11.58
CA LEU A 132 20.57 -12.36 -12.90
C LEU A 132 21.48 -13.51 -13.32
N LYS A 133 21.15 -14.19 -14.41
CA LYS A 133 21.98 -15.26 -14.97
C LYS A 133 23.12 -14.69 -15.79
N ASP A 134 24.18 -15.52 -15.89
CA ASP A 134 25.24 -15.25 -16.86
C ASP A 134 24.65 -15.20 -18.27
N ALA A 135 25.08 -14.21 -19.04
CA ALA A 135 24.81 -14.18 -20.46
C ALA A 135 25.57 -15.31 -21.15
N GLU A 136 24.85 -16.26 -21.71
CA GLU A 136 25.43 -17.28 -22.57
C GLU A 136 25.72 -16.73 -23.98
#